data_20c836f03c25408b327aef6c835b6942
#
_entry.id   20c836f03c25408b327aef6c835b6942
#
_cell.length_a   1.000
_cell.length_b   1.000
_cell.length_c   1.000
_cell.angle_alpha   90.00
_cell.angle_beta   90.00
_cell.angle_gamma   90.00
#
_symmetry.space_group_name_H-M   'P 1'
#
loop_
_entity.id
_entity.type
_entity.pdbx_description
1 polymer ?
#
loop_
_entity_poly.entity_id
_entity_poly.type
_entity_poly.pdbx_seq_one_letter_code
_entity_poly.pdbx_strand_id
1 'polypeptide(L)'
;AKADTRELYKLAAPELPSLPNVGSLKQFNLETCVSTEPDLVILSAKVPDAVAKLEELGIPVIAVNPESEKEFKETISMIGTACNVQERANELTESYDKAIADLAAKLEGVEPARVYLGGNSAFLSTAGPAMFQDLLIRNAGAENVASEITDTYWATVSYEQLLAWNPDAIILAPQAEY
;
A
#
# COMPACT_ATOMS: atom_id res chain seq x y z
N ALA A 1 0.93 8.10 13.95
CA ALA A 1 0.50 6.90 13.25
C ALA A 1 0.06 5.82 14.24
N LYS A 2 -0.18 4.58 13.78
CA LYS A 2 -0.68 3.49 14.62
C LYS A 2 0.40 2.41 14.86
N ALA A 3 1.67 2.80 14.86
CA ALA A 3 2.79 1.85 15.01
C ALA A 3 2.77 1.15 16.38
N ASP A 4 2.35 1.87 17.42
CA ASP A 4 2.22 1.39 18.80
C ASP A 4 1.18 0.27 18.99
N THR A 5 0.23 0.15 18.06
CA THR A 5 -0.86 -0.84 18.12
C THR A 5 -0.65 -2.06 17.23
N ARG A 6 0.36 -2.06 16.35
CA ARG A 6 0.61 -3.16 15.41
C ARG A 6 1.74 -4.05 15.91
N GLU A 7 1.40 -5.30 16.26
CA GLU A 7 2.37 -6.30 16.71
C GLU A 7 3.53 -6.50 15.72
N LEU A 8 3.25 -6.44 14.40
CA LEU A 8 4.27 -6.57 13.37
C LEU A 8 5.35 -5.47 13.49
N TYR A 9 4.96 -4.22 13.76
CA TYR A 9 5.91 -3.14 13.96
C TYR A 9 6.73 -3.31 15.22
N LYS A 10 6.14 -3.78 16.32
CA LYS A 10 6.85 -4.07 17.55
C LYS A 10 7.89 -5.18 17.39
N LEU A 11 7.60 -6.17 16.54
CA LEU A 11 8.52 -7.26 16.24
C LEU A 11 9.64 -6.83 15.28
N ALA A 12 9.33 -6.06 14.24
CA ALA A 12 10.28 -5.66 13.21
C ALA A 12 11.19 -4.50 13.66
N ALA A 13 10.66 -3.56 14.44
CA ALA A 13 11.36 -2.36 14.90
C ALA A 13 10.74 -1.89 16.25
N PRO A 14 11.16 -2.48 17.36
CA PRO A 14 10.57 -2.22 18.68
C PRO A 14 10.71 -0.76 19.15
N GLU A 15 11.63 -0.01 18.58
CA GLU A 15 11.84 1.42 18.84
C GLU A 15 10.77 2.34 18.20
N LEU A 16 10.07 1.90 17.13
CA LEU A 16 9.10 2.74 16.42
C LEU A 16 8.03 3.38 17.30
N PRO A 17 7.45 2.72 18.32
CA PRO A 17 6.46 3.34 19.17
C PRO A 17 6.98 4.51 20.01
N SER A 18 8.30 4.59 20.25
CA SER A 18 8.93 5.65 21.03
C SER A 18 9.31 6.88 20.21
N LEU A 19 9.26 6.78 18.88
CA LEU A 19 9.62 7.88 18.00
C LEU A 19 8.51 8.96 17.95
N PRO A 20 8.87 10.23 17.68
CA PRO A 20 7.90 11.32 17.53
C PRO A 20 6.84 10.97 16.46
N ASN A 21 5.58 11.21 16.79
CA ASN A 21 4.48 10.94 15.88
C ASN A 21 4.23 12.14 14.97
N VAL A 22 4.62 12.05 13.70
CA VAL A 22 4.44 13.09 12.69
C VAL A 22 3.04 13.06 12.02
N GLY A 23 2.12 12.28 12.57
CA GLY A 23 0.73 12.26 12.09
C GLY A 23 0.43 11.14 11.08
N SER A 24 -0.50 11.40 10.19
CA SER A 24 -0.99 10.47 9.17
C SER A 24 -1.16 11.18 7.82
N LEU A 25 -1.48 10.43 6.74
CA LEU A 25 -1.80 11.02 5.44
C LEU A 25 -2.92 12.07 5.48
N LYS A 26 -3.90 11.89 6.38
CA LYS A 26 -5.03 12.83 6.53
C LYS A 26 -4.69 14.03 7.43
N GLN A 27 -3.73 13.87 8.33
CA GLN A 27 -3.36 14.85 9.35
C GLN A 27 -1.85 14.81 9.57
N PHE A 28 -1.09 15.24 8.56
CA PHE A 28 0.36 15.35 8.67
C PHE A 28 0.72 16.53 9.59
N ASN A 29 1.58 16.28 10.57
CA ASN A 29 2.06 17.29 11.51
C ASN A 29 3.43 17.82 11.05
N LEU A 30 3.41 18.87 10.25
CA LEU A 30 4.60 19.51 9.72
C LEU A 30 5.52 20.03 10.84
N GLU A 31 4.96 20.66 11.88
CA GLU A 31 5.72 21.23 12.98
C GLU A 31 6.52 20.14 13.72
N THR A 32 5.85 19.04 14.08
CA THR A 32 6.53 17.90 14.71
C THR A 32 7.57 17.29 13.77
N CYS A 33 7.30 17.18 12.47
CA CYS A 33 8.26 16.66 11.51
C CYS A 33 9.51 17.54 11.46
N VAL A 34 9.36 18.86 11.32
CA VAL A 34 10.46 19.80 11.27
C VAL A 34 11.26 19.82 12.59
N SER A 35 10.59 19.70 13.74
CA SER A 35 11.26 19.67 15.05
C SER A 35 12.15 18.46 15.27
N THR A 36 12.03 17.42 14.45
CA THR A 36 12.97 16.27 14.47
C THR A 36 14.24 16.50 13.67
N GLU A 37 14.37 17.67 13.01
CA GLU A 37 15.52 18.05 12.18
C GLU A 37 15.93 16.95 11.16
N PRO A 38 15.00 16.47 10.31
CA PRO A 38 15.28 15.35 9.44
C PRO A 38 16.20 15.74 8.28
N ASP A 39 17.18 14.90 7.96
CA ASP A 39 18.00 15.03 6.75
C ASP A 39 17.23 14.66 5.48
N LEU A 40 16.21 13.82 5.61
CA LEU A 40 15.38 13.32 4.52
C LEU A 40 13.99 12.95 5.06
N VAL A 41 12.95 13.33 4.32
CA VAL A 41 11.58 12.88 4.58
C VAL A 41 11.11 11.96 3.46
N ILE A 42 10.60 10.77 3.81
CA ILE A 42 9.92 9.88 2.87
C ILE A 42 8.42 10.00 3.13
N LEU A 43 7.67 10.45 2.13
CA LEU A 43 6.27 10.80 2.28
C LEU A 43 5.45 10.26 1.09
N SER A 44 4.15 10.07 1.28
CA SER A 44 3.27 9.70 0.17
C SER A 44 3.09 10.86 -0.81
N ALA A 45 3.17 10.58 -2.11
CA ALA A 45 2.85 11.54 -3.16
C ALA A 45 1.38 12.01 -3.15
N LYS A 46 0.53 11.33 -2.37
CA LYS A 46 -0.89 11.70 -2.17
C LYS A 46 -1.11 12.91 -1.23
N VAL A 47 -0.04 13.49 -0.70
CA VAL A 47 -0.08 14.70 0.15
C VAL A 47 0.83 15.80 -0.41
N PRO A 48 0.57 16.31 -1.62
CA PRO A 48 1.46 17.22 -2.34
C PRO A 48 1.72 18.53 -1.56
N ASP A 49 0.75 19.04 -0.83
CA ASP A 49 0.92 20.25 -0.02
C ASP A 49 1.96 20.09 1.10
N ALA A 50 2.04 18.90 1.69
CA ALA A 50 3.05 18.61 2.70
C ALA A 50 4.44 18.47 2.08
N VAL A 51 4.54 17.85 0.89
CA VAL A 51 5.78 17.77 0.11
C VAL A 51 6.28 19.16 -0.20
N ALA A 52 5.47 20.01 -0.81
CA ALA A 52 5.85 21.38 -1.18
C ALA A 52 6.34 22.21 0.02
N LYS A 53 5.66 22.13 1.16
CA LYS A 53 6.06 22.84 2.38
C LYS A 53 7.40 22.38 2.96
N LEU A 54 7.69 21.08 2.89
CA LEU A 54 8.99 20.55 3.32
C LEU A 54 10.11 21.03 2.39
N GLU A 55 9.86 21.02 1.08
CA GLU A 55 10.81 21.51 0.08
C GLU A 55 11.07 23.01 0.24
N GLU A 56 10.03 23.83 0.50
CA GLU A 56 10.16 25.26 0.83
C GLU A 56 11.04 25.51 2.05
N LEU A 57 11.05 24.60 3.02
CA LEU A 57 11.90 24.64 4.20
C LEU A 57 13.31 24.08 3.95
N GLY A 58 13.61 23.66 2.71
CA GLY A 58 14.90 23.10 2.33
C GLY A 58 15.13 21.65 2.82
N ILE A 59 14.09 20.96 3.22
CA ILE A 59 14.13 19.56 3.66
C ILE A 59 13.94 18.66 2.43
N PRO A 60 14.92 17.78 2.09
CA PRO A 60 14.77 16.85 0.97
C PRO A 60 13.60 15.89 1.18
N VAL A 61 12.83 15.63 0.11
CA VAL A 61 11.68 14.73 0.17
C VAL A 61 11.76 13.68 -0.94
N ILE A 62 11.51 12.42 -0.59
CA ILE A 62 11.18 11.35 -1.53
C ILE A 62 9.67 11.12 -1.46
N ALA A 63 8.95 11.54 -2.51
CA ALA A 63 7.52 11.32 -2.62
C ALA A 63 7.25 9.98 -3.32
N VAL A 64 6.56 9.04 -2.65
CA VAL A 64 6.32 7.68 -3.14
C VAL A 64 4.83 7.37 -3.27
N ASN A 65 4.49 6.54 -4.26
CA ASN A 65 3.12 6.06 -4.47
C ASN A 65 3.15 4.60 -5.00
N PRO A 66 3.50 3.60 -4.17
CA PRO A 66 3.71 2.22 -4.59
C PRO A 66 2.40 1.45 -4.81
N GLU A 67 1.59 1.85 -5.79
CA GLU A 67 0.32 1.20 -6.12
C GLU A 67 0.46 0.10 -7.19
N SER A 68 1.60 0.03 -7.89
CA SER A 68 1.93 -1.02 -8.84
C SER A 68 3.20 -1.76 -8.44
N GLU A 69 3.42 -2.95 -9.01
CA GLU A 69 4.66 -3.71 -8.79
C GLU A 69 5.90 -2.91 -9.17
N LYS A 70 5.84 -2.21 -10.31
CA LYS A 70 6.93 -1.36 -10.78
C LYS A 70 7.23 -0.25 -9.76
N GLU A 71 6.22 0.52 -9.36
CA GLU A 71 6.37 1.61 -8.39
C GLU A 71 6.83 1.11 -7.02
N PHE A 72 6.39 -0.08 -6.62
CA PHE A 72 6.86 -0.73 -5.38
C PHE A 72 8.36 -1.00 -5.42
N LYS A 73 8.86 -1.63 -6.49
CA LYS A 73 10.31 -1.91 -6.65
C LYS A 73 11.12 -0.63 -6.80
N GLU A 74 10.63 0.36 -7.56
CA GLU A 74 11.26 1.67 -7.68
C GLU A 74 11.36 2.37 -6.33
N THR A 75 10.31 2.30 -5.52
CA THR A 75 10.31 2.85 -4.15
C THR A 75 11.39 2.21 -3.28
N ILE A 76 11.51 0.89 -3.29
CA ILE A 76 12.56 0.17 -2.56
C ILE A 76 13.95 0.60 -3.05
N SER A 77 14.15 0.71 -4.35
CA SER A 77 15.43 1.11 -4.94
C SER A 77 15.80 2.57 -4.59
N MET A 78 14.84 3.50 -4.66
CA MET A 78 15.06 4.90 -4.27
C MET A 78 15.45 5.03 -2.79
N ILE A 79 14.74 4.35 -1.90
CA ILE A 79 15.04 4.32 -0.47
C ILE A 79 16.41 3.68 -0.22
N GLY A 80 16.71 2.57 -0.89
CA GLY A 80 17.99 1.89 -0.80
C GLY A 80 19.16 2.79 -1.19
N THR A 81 18.99 3.57 -2.26
CA THR A 81 19.99 4.55 -2.73
C THR A 81 20.14 5.70 -1.74
N ALA A 82 19.03 6.30 -1.30
CA ALA A 82 19.06 7.42 -0.37
C ALA A 82 19.68 7.08 0.99
N CYS A 83 19.45 5.86 1.47
CA CYS A 83 19.96 5.36 2.74
C CYS A 83 21.32 4.63 2.60
N ASN A 84 21.91 4.59 1.39
CA ASN A 84 23.16 3.87 1.10
C ASN A 84 23.14 2.38 1.48
N VAL A 85 21.98 1.72 1.23
CA VAL A 85 21.77 0.28 1.46
C VAL A 85 21.24 -0.41 0.21
N GLN A 86 21.79 -0.09 -0.96
CA GLN A 86 21.35 -0.55 -2.26
C GLN A 86 21.38 -2.08 -2.40
N GLU A 87 22.38 -2.73 -1.82
CA GLU A 87 22.48 -4.20 -1.84
C GLU A 87 21.27 -4.84 -1.14
N ARG A 88 20.87 -4.30 0.01
CA ARG A 88 19.68 -4.76 0.72
C ARG A 88 18.37 -4.49 -0.06
N ALA A 89 18.29 -3.38 -0.75
CA ALA A 89 17.17 -3.09 -1.64
C ALA A 89 17.06 -4.08 -2.79
N ASN A 90 18.19 -4.45 -3.41
CA ASN A 90 18.25 -5.46 -4.47
C ASN A 90 17.81 -6.85 -3.95
N GLU A 91 18.34 -7.29 -2.81
CA GLU A 91 17.91 -8.54 -2.18
C GLU A 91 16.40 -8.61 -1.94
N LEU A 92 15.80 -7.52 -1.48
CA LEU A 92 14.36 -7.45 -1.23
C LEU A 92 13.55 -7.57 -2.53
N THR A 93 13.95 -6.87 -3.59
CA THR A 93 13.25 -6.94 -4.88
C THR A 93 13.41 -8.28 -5.55
N GLU A 94 14.60 -8.89 -5.51
CA GLU A 94 14.85 -10.25 -6.02
C GLU A 94 14.06 -11.31 -5.25
N SER A 95 13.97 -11.17 -3.92
CA SER A 95 13.16 -12.07 -3.08
C SER A 95 11.68 -11.96 -3.40
N TYR A 96 11.20 -10.73 -3.65
CA TYR A 96 9.82 -10.50 -4.08
C TYR A 96 9.56 -11.16 -5.44
N ASP A 97 10.42 -10.91 -6.44
CA ASP A 97 10.28 -11.48 -7.79
C ASP A 97 10.25 -13.00 -7.76
N LYS A 98 11.14 -13.59 -6.96
CA LYS A 98 11.18 -15.04 -6.77
C LYS A 98 9.88 -15.55 -6.15
N ALA A 99 9.36 -14.89 -5.12
CA ALA A 99 8.12 -15.30 -4.46
C ALA A 99 6.92 -15.25 -5.42
N ILE A 100 6.83 -14.21 -6.26
CA ILE A 100 5.78 -14.08 -7.28
C ILE A 100 5.93 -15.17 -8.35
N ALA A 101 7.14 -15.45 -8.82
CA ALA A 101 7.39 -16.52 -9.79
C ALA A 101 7.05 -17.91 -9.23
N ASP A 102 7.46 -18.20 -7.98
CA ASP A 102 7.13 -19.45 -7.29
C ASP A 102 5.62 -19.63 -7.10
N LEU A 103 4.90 -18.53 -6.86
CA LEU A 103 3.44 -18.53 -6.75
C LEU A 103 2.78 -18.76 -8.11
N ALA A 104 3.20 -18.06 -9.14
CA ALA A 104 2.70 -18.23 -10.50
C ALA A 104 2.86 -19.67 -10.99
N ALA A 105 4.02 -20.30 -10.71
CA ALA A 105 4.25 -21.71 -11.06
C ALA A 105 3.29 -22.68 -10.35
N LYS A 106 2.86 -22.38 -9.12
CA LYS A 106 1.88 -23.20 -8.38
C LYS A 106 0.46 -23.02 -8.89
N LEU A 107 0.19 -21.90 -9.57
CA LEU A 107 -1.13 -21.54 -10.09
C LEU A 107 -1.30 -21.96 -11.56
N GLU A 108 -0.28 -22.55 -12.18
CA GLU A 108 -0.36 -23.02 -13.56
C GLU A 108 -1.49 -24.06 -13.71
N GLY A 109 -2.43 -23.78 -14.63
CA GLY A 109 -3.60 -24.64 -14.86
C GLY A 109 -4.72 -24.54 -13.82
N VAL A 110 -4.60 -23.63 -12.85
CA VAL A 110 -5.69 -23.33 -11.89
C VAL A 110 -6.61 -22.27 -12.49
N GLU A 111 -7.93 -22.55 -12.51
CA GLU A 111 -8.93 -21.55 -12.93
C GLU A 111 -8.99 -20.42 -11.89
N PRO A 112 -8.94 -19.15 -12.32
CA PRO A 112 -9.00 -18.01 -11.42
C PRO A 112 -10.33 -17.93 -10.69
N ALA A 113 -10.28 -17.86 -9.35
CA ALA A 113 -11.45 -17.54 -8.56
C ALA A 113 -11.83 -16.07 -8.70
N ARG A 114 -13.12 -15.76 -8.77
CA ARG A 114 -13.65 -14.40 -8.82
C ARG A 114 -13.80 -13.85 -7.41
N VAL A 115 -13.07 -12.81 -7.08
CA VAL A 115 -12.94 -12.29 -5.72
C VAL A 115 -13.50 -10.88 -5.60
N TYR A 116 -14.35 -10.68 -4.61
CA TYR A 116 -14.74 -9.36 -4.12
C TYR A 116 -13.89 -8.99 -2.91
N LEU A 117 -13.23 -7.83 -2.96
CA LEU A 117 -12.57 -7.26 -1.79
C LEU A 117 -13.45 -6.16 -1.20
N GLY A 118 -14.01 -6.40 -0.01
CA GLY A 118 -14.80 -5.43 0.73
C GLY A 118 -14.02 -4.74 1.85
N GLY A 119 -14.32 -3.49 2.13
CA GLY A 119 -14.08 -2.95 3.43
C GLY A 119 -12.84 -2.12 3.68
N ASN A 120 -12.57 -1.09 2.90
CA ASN A 120 -11.66 -0.05 3.41
C ASN A 120 -12.29 0.77 4.57
N SER A 121 -13.58 1.02 4.50
CA SER A 121 -14.36 1.73 5.52
C SER A 121 -15.73 1.10 5.76
N ALA A 122 -16.28 0.42 4.76
CA ALA A 122 -17.57 -0.26 4.80
C ALA A 122 -17.53 -1.50 3.90
N PHE A 123 -18.42 -2.47 4.12
CA PHE A 123 -18.52 -3.71 3.35
C PHE A 123 -18.60 -3.46 1.83
N LEU A 124 -19.38 -2.47 1.41
CA LEU A 124 -19.59 -2.12 0.00
C LEU A 124 -18.50 -1.18 -0.59
N SER A 125 -17.44 -0.87 0.17
CA SER A 125 -16.28 -0.14 -0.36
C SER A 125 -15.26 -1.11 -0.90
N THR A 126 -14.99 -1.06 -2.21
CA THR A 126 -14.09 -1.98 -2.92
C THR A 126 -12.98 -1.25 -3.68
N ALA A 127 -11.89 -1.94 -3.93
CA ALA A 127 -10.73 -1.42 -4.65
C ALA A 127 -10.84 -1.68 -6.16
N GLY A 128 -10.68 -0.63 -6.97
CA GLY A 128 -10.53 -0.74 -8.42
C GLY A 128 -9.14 -1.26 -8.84
N PRO A 129 -8.92 -1.47 -10.16
CA PRO A 129 -7.71 -2.09 -10.70
C PRO A 129 -6.43 -1.26 -10.54
N ALA A 130 -6.55 0.04 -10.23
CA ALA A 130 -5.41 0.93 -9.99
C ALA A 130 -4.86 0.86 -8.56
N MET A 131 -5.42 -0.04 -7.73
CA MET A 131 -5.02 -0.19 -6.33
C MET A 131 -4.11 -1.40 -6.12
N PHE A 132 -3.18 -1.27 -5.16
CA PHE A 132 -2.29 -2.36 -4.77
C PHE A 132 -3.04 -3.63 -4.35
N GLN A 133 -4.24 -3.51 -3.82
CA GLN A 133 -5.09 -4.65 -3.45
C GLN A 133 -5.50 -5.49 -4.66
N ASP A 134 -5.74 -4.86 -5.82
CA ASP A 134 -6.00 -5.57 -7.07
C ASP A 134 -4.77 -6.37 -7.51
N LEU A 135 -3.57 -5.78 -7.40
CA LEU A 135 -2.32 -6.49 -7.67
C LEU A 135 -2.17 -7.74 -6.79
N LEU A 136 -2.52 -7.66 -5.50
CA LEU A 136 -2.46 -8.82 -4.60
C LEU A 136 -3.44 -9.93 -5.03
N ILE A 137 -4.67 -9.57 -5.42
CA ILE A 137 -5.67 -10.53 -5.91
C ILE A 137 -5.16 -11.23 -7.17
N ARG A 138 -4.64 -10.48 -8.15
CA ARG A 138 -4.11 -11.05 -9.41
C ARG A 138 -2.87 -11.90 -9.18
N ASN A 139 -1.95 -11.48 -8.33
CA ASN A 139 -0.77 -12.27 -8.00
C ASN A 139 -1.12 -13.57 -7.25
N ALA A 140 -2.25 -13.59 -6.53
CA ALA A 140 -2.79 -14.81 -5.93
C ALA A 140 -3.52 -15.71 -6.94
N GLY A 141 -3.52 -15.40 -8.24
CA GLY A 141 -4.17 -16.17 -9.29
C GLY A 141 -5.69 -16.02 -9.32
N ALA A 142 -6.21 -14.93 -8.77
CA ALA A 142 -7.63 -14.64 -8.74
C ALA A 142 -7.99 -13.43 -9.63
N GLU A 143 -9.27 -13.27 -9.90
CA GLU A 143 -9.83 -12.14 -10.64
C GLU A 143 -10.57 -11.20 -9.68
N ASN A 144 -10.24 -9.92 -9.71
CA ASN A 144 -10.99 -8.90 -8.98
C ASN A 144 -12.29 -8.58 -9.73
N VAL A 145 -13.45 -8.86 -9.12
CA VAL A 145 -14.75 -8.59 -9.75
C VAL A 145 -15.01 -7.10 -9.96
N ALA A 146 -14.29 -6.22 -9.25
CA ALA A 146 -14.36 -4.77 -9.40
C ALA A 146 -13.38 -4.22 -10.46
N SER A 147 -12.73 -5.06 -11.27
CA SER A 147 -11.73 -4.66 -12.27
C SER A 147 -12.27 -3.73 -13.38
N GLU A 148 -13.60 -3.70 -13.58
CA GLU A 148 -14.25 -2.77 -14.51
C GLU A 148 -14.33 -1.31 -14.02
N ILE A 149 -14.11 -1.07 -12.72
CA ILE A 149 -14.18 0.26 -12.12
C ILE A 149 -12.83 0.95 -12.26
N THR A 150 -12.63 1.67 -13.35
CA THR A 150 -11.33 2.28 -13.72
C THR A 150 -11.22 3.77 -13.43
N ASP A 151 -12.31 4.42 -13.05
CA ASP A 151 -12.43 5.88 -12.88
C ASP A 151 -12.12 6.36 -11.45
N THR A 152 -11.95 5.44 -10.52
CA THR A 152 -11.64 5.75 -9.11
C THR A 152 -10.75 4.67 -8.48
N TYR A 153 -10.01 5.04 -7.44
CA TYR A 153 -9.24 4.11 -6.64
C TYR A 153 -10.13 3.22 -5.76
N TRP A 154 -11.11 3.85 -5.09
CA TRP A 154 -12.07 3.19 -4.23
C TRP A 154 -13.48 3.53 -4.67
N ALA A 155 -14.30 2.52 -4.88
CA ALA A 155 -15.69 2.67 -5.25
C ALA A 155 -16.61 2.20 -4.12
N THR A 156 -17.75 2.85 -4.00
CA THR A 156 -18.87 2.32 -3.23
C THR A 156 -19.84 1.68 -4.21
N VAL A 157 -20.11 0.39 -4.04
CA VAL A 157 -21.01 -0.38 -4.90
C VAL A 157 -22.32 -0.69 -4.17
N SER A 158 -23.32 -1.17 -4.90
CA SER A 158 -24.57 -1.63 -4.30
C SER A 158 -24.55 -3.15 -4.04
N TYR A 159 -25.47 -3.64 -3.25
CA TYR A 159 -25.68 -5.10 -3.09
C TYR A 159 -26.11 -5.76 -4.40
N GLU A 160 -26.90 -5.07 -5.22
CA GLU A 160 -27.33 -5.55 -6.53
C GLU A 160 -26.12 -5.73 -7.45
N GLN A 161 -25.17 -4.78 -7.46
CA GLN A 161 -23.94 -4.89 -8.23
C GLN A 161 -23.07 -6.05 -7.75
N LEU A 162 -22.91 -6.20 -6.43
CA LEU A 162 -22.17 -7.32 -5.84
C LEU A 162 -22.78 -8.67 -6.21
N LEU A 163 -24.11 -8.78 -6.13
CA LEU A 163 -24.84 -9.97 -6.54
C LEU A 163 -24.71 -10.25 -8.05
N ALA A 164 -24.76 -9.22 -8.88
CA ALA A 164 -24.56 -9.35 -10.32
C ALA A 164 -23.15 -9.84 -10.68
N TRP A 165 -22.15 -9.41 -9.96
CA TRP A 165 -20.77 -9.91 -10.13
C TRP A 165 -20.62 -11.37 -9.71
N ASN A 166 -21.43 -11.83 -8.77
CA ASN A 166 -21.44 -13.21 -8.28
C ASN A 166 -20.02 -13.74 -7.98
N PRO A 167 -19.29 -13.18 -7.00
CA PRO A 167 -17.96 -13.62 -6.66
C PRO A 167 -17.96 -15.02 -6.02
N ASP A 168 -16.89 -15.79 -6.28
CA ASP A 168 -16.65 -17.08 -5.64
C ASP A 168 -16.19 -16.93 -4.20
N ALA A 169 -15.50 -15.81 -3.90
CA ALA A 169 -14.98 -15.51 -2.58
C ALA A 169 -15.10 -14.02 -2.25
N ILE A 170 -15.27 -13.73 -0.95
CA ILE A 170 -15.30 -12.38 -0.40
C ILE A 170 -14.16 -12.25 0.60
N ILE A 171 -13.25 -11.30 0.37
CA ILE A 171 -12.18 -10.92 1.28
C ILE A 171 -12.60 -9.63 1.99
N LEU A 172 -12.58 -9.64 3.32
CA LEU A 172 -12.94 -8.48 4.12
C LEU A 172 -11.72 -7.89 4.80
N ALA A 173 -11.51 -6.58 4.63
CA ALA A 173 -10.53 -5.88 5.43
C ALA A 173 -10.98 -5.82 6.90
N PRO A 174 -10.06 -5.87 7.88
CA PRO A 174 -10.42 -5.88 9.31
C PRO A 174 -11.20 -4.65 9.77
N GLN A 175 -11.17 -3.57 8.98
CA GLN A 175 -11.86 -2.31 9.25
C GLN A 175 -13.26 -2.25 8.64
N ALA A 176 -13.69 -3.28 7.91
CA ALA A 176 -15.05 -3.35 7.38
C ALA A 176 -16.04 -3.43 8.54
N GLU A 177 -16.90 -2.44 8.66
CA GLU A 177 -18.07 -2.51 9.53
C GLU A 177 -19.14 -3.33 8.80
N TYR A 178 -19.69 -4.33 9.47
CA TYR A 178 -20.72 -5.25 8.95
C TYR A 178 -22.11 -4.75 9.27
#